data_efb00cf897df607a7638093563d88874
#
_entry.id   efb00cf897df607a7638093563d88874
#
_cell.length_a   1.000
_cell.length_b   1.000
_cell.length_c   1.000
_cell.angle_alpha   90.00
_cell.angle_beta   90.00
_cell.angle_gamma   90.00
#
_symmetry.space_group_name_H-M   'P 1'
#
loop_
_entity.id
_entity.type
_entity.pdbx_description
1 polymer ?
#
loop_
_entity_poly.entity_id
_entity_poly.type
_entity_poly.pdbx_seq_one_letter_code
_entity_poly.pdbx_strand_id
1 'polypeptide(L)'
;MESSRSYLYSVGKRKTAIARVKLFQDGTGKVKVNDLELKEYFAGTQIENALAALILTSNKTGVDIEARVKGGGKSAQSDAIRHGISRALLLLNPELRHDLKQAGFLRRDSRVKERKKPGLHRARRAPQFSKR
;
A
#
# COMPACT_ATOMS: atom_id res chain seq x y z
N MET A 1 22.19 10.69 1.39
CA MET A 1 21.48 11.68 1.60
C MET A 1 20.23 11.37 2.27
N GLU A 2 19.35 10.74 1.68
CA GLU A 2 18.19 10.40 2.42
C GLU A 2 18.50 9.56 3.61
N SER A 3 19.54 8.77 3.55
CA SER A 3 19.87 7.88 4.65
C SER A 3 20.21 8.62 5.94
N SER A 4 20.52 9.91 5.85
CA SER A 4 20.84 10.68 7.06
C SER A 4 19.62 11.38 7.64
N ARG A 5 18.47 11.29 7.00
CA ARG A 5 17.25 11.92 7.52
C ARG A 5 16.50 10.94 8.41
N SER A 6 15.84 11.50 9.41
CA SER A 6 14.92 10.71 10.21
C SER A 6 13.68 10.38 9.40
N TYR A 7 13.14 9.22 9.61
CA TYR A 7 11.93 8.83 8.90
C TYR A 7 11.08 7.93 9.77
N LEU A 8 9.80 7.88 9.44
CA LEU A 8 8.87 6.93 10.01
C LEU A 8 8.79 5.76 9.06
N TYR A 9 8.84 4.56 9.61
CA TYR A 9 8.89 3.36 8.81
C TYR A 9 7.65 2.53 9.02
N SER A 10 7.08 2.01 7.94
CA SER A 10 5.99 1.06 8.07
C SER A 10 5.99 0.12 6.87
N VAL A 11 5.18 -0.93 7.00
CA VAL A 11 5.08 -1.94 5.95
C VAL A 11 3.62 -2.06 5.56
N GLY A 12 3.36 -2.05 4.26
CA GLY A 12 2.03 -2.32 3.73
C GLY A 12 2.04 -3.60 2.94
N LYS A 13 0.90 -4.28 2.90
CA LYS A 13 0.80 -5.55 2.20
C LYS A 13 -0.52 -5.66 1.48
N ARG A 14 -0.49 -6.29 0.32
CA ARG A 14 -1.68 -6.59 -0.44
C ARG A 14 -1.40 -7.83 -1.27
N LYS A 15 -2.12 -8.92 -1.03
CA LYS A 15 -1.86 -10.20 -1.68
C LYS A 15 -0.41 -10.59 -1.38
N THR A 16 0.41 -10.84 -2.40
CA THR A 16 1.81 -11.17 -2.20
C THR A 16 2.73 -9.96 -2.29
N ALA A 17 2.17 -8.78 -2.55
CA ALA A 17 2.97 -7.57 -2.63
C ALA A 17 3.29 -7.05 -1.23
N ILE A 18 4.52 -6.66 -1.04
CA ILE A 18 5.00 -6.09 0.22
C ILE A 18 5.64 -4.76 -0.10
N ALA A 19 5.22 -3.69 0.59
CA ALA A 19 5.78 -2.36 0.44
C ALA A 19 6.42 -1.94 1.75
N ARG A 20 7.70 -1.59 1.69
CA ARG A 20 8.40 -0.98 2.81
C ARG A 20 8.42 0.51 2.58
N VAL A 21 7.81 1.25 3.48
CA VAL A 21 7.59 2.67 3.29
C VAL A 21 8.37 3.47 4.32
N LYS A 22 9.14 4.44 3.84
CA LYS A 22 9.79 5.43 4.67
C LYS A 22 9.13 6.76 4.42
N LEU A 23 8.65 7.39 5.47
CA LEU A 23 8.01 8.69 5.38
C LEU A 23 8.92 9.72 6.02
N PHE A 24 9.35 10.71 5.24
CA PHE A 24 10.18 11.79 5.72
C PHE A 24 9.33 13.03 5.92
N GLN A 25 9.40 13.59 7.11
CA GLN A 25 8.69 14.84 7.39
C GLN A 25 9.44 16.01 6.74
N ASP A 26 8.76 17.13 6.68
CA ASP A 26 9.35 18.34 6.07
C ASP A 26 9.77 18.12 4.64
N GLY A 27 8.95 17.39 3.90
CA GLY A 27 9.23 17.10 2.51
C GLY A 27 8.54 18.05 1.57
N THR A 28 8.73 17.80 0.29
CA THR A 28 8.15 18.63 -0.76
C THR A 28 7.15 17.88 -1.62
N GLY A 29 6.80 16.66 -1.23
CA GLY A 29 5.80 15.89 -1.96
C GLY A 29 6.39 14.90 -2.94
N LYS A 30 7.65 14.56 -2.79
CA LYS A 30 8.27 13.57 -3.68
C LYS A 30 7.91 12.16 -3.24
N VAL A 31 7.56 11.34 -4.21
CA VAL A 31 7.27 9.92 -3.93
C VAL A 31 8.08 9.09 -4.89
N LYS A 32 8.93 8.24 -4.33
CA LYS A 32 9.77 7.33 -5.12
C LYS A 32 9.42 5.89 -4.81
N VAL A 33 9.41 5.08 -5.85
CA VAL A 33 9.13 3.66 -5.72
C VAL A 33 10.28 2.91 -6.40
N ASN A 34 11.00 2.12 -5.63
CA ASN A 34 12.13 1.33 -6.15
C ASN A 34 13.12 2.21 -6.93
N ASP A 35 13.41 3.39 -6.36
CA ASP A 35 14.36 4.36 -6.92
C ASP A 35 13.88 5.08 -8.17
N LEU A 36 12.62 4.90 -8.54
CA LEU A 36 12.02 5.60 -9.67
C LEU A 36 10.96 6.56 -9.16
N GLU A 37 10.69 7.60 -9.93
CA GLU A 37 9.57 8.46 -9.61
C GLU A 37 8.28 7.66 -9.69
N LEU A 38 7.32 8.04 -8.88
CA LEU A 38 6.03 7.33 -8.86
C LEU A 38 5.43 7.22 -10.26
N LYS A 39 5.51 8.30 -11.03
CA LYS A 39 4.94 8.32 -12.38
C LYS A 39 5.66 7.38 -13.34
N GLU A 40 6.91 7.07 -13.05
CA GLU A 40 7.68 6.16 -13.89
C GLU A 40 7.40 4.72 -13.54
N TYR A 41 7.07 4.46 -12.27
CA TYR A 41 6.85 3.09 -11.81
C TYR A 41 5.43 2.62 -12.06
N PHE A 42 4.45 3.48 -11.82
CA PHE A 42 3.04 3.17 -12.00
C PHE A 42 2.45 4.01 -13.12
N ALA A 43 1.27 3.61 -13.58
CA ALA A 43 0.55 4.32 -14.61
C ALA A 43 -0.92 4.41 -14.25
N GLY A 44 -1.59 5.43 -14.76
CA GLY A 44 -3.04 5.58 -14.66
C GLY A 44 -3.53 5.60 -13.22
N THR A 45 -4.58 4.82 -12.97
CA THR A 45 -5.20 4.82 -11.66
C THR A 45 -4.31 4.27 -10.57
N GLN A 46 -3.25 3.56 -10.91
CA GLN A 46 -2.32 3.06 -9.90
C GLN A 46 -1.62 4.20 -9.18
N ILE A 47 -1.33 5.28 -9.89
CA ILE A 47 -0.72 6.46 -9.28
C ILE A 47 -1.65 7.04 -8.23
N GLU A 48 -2.90 7.25 -8.60
CA GLU A 48 -3.88 7.82 -7.68
C GLU A 48 -4.11 6.92 -6.48
N ASN A 49 -4.15 5.61 -6.72
CA ASN A 49 -4.37 4.66 -5.65
C ASN A 49 -3.23 4.70 -4.64
N ALA A 50 -2.00 4.75 -5.11
CA ALA A 50 -0.86 4.79 -4.20
C ALA A 50 -0.83 6.07 -3.37
N LEU A 51 -1.31 7.18 -3.92
CA LEU A 51 -1.30 8.47 -3.23
C LEU A 51 -2.57 8.73 -2.44
N ALA A 52 -3.54 7.82 -2.48
CA ALA A 52 -4.87 8.10 -1.93
C ALA A 52 -4.85 8.53 -0.47
N ALA A 53 -4.01 7.89 0.35
CA ALA A 53 -3.94 8.25 1.76
C ALA A 53 -3.37 9.65 1.97
N LEU A 54 -2.39 10.03 1.17
CA LEU A 54 -1.81 11.37 1.26
C LEU A 54 -2.83 12.42 0.85
N ILE A 55 -3.59 12.13 -0.18
CA ILE A 55 -4.60 13.06 -0.65
C ILE A 55 -5.72 13.20 0.37
N LEU A 56 -6.17 12.08 0.92
CA LEU A 56 -7.25 12.07 1.92
C LEU A 56 -6.90 12.92 3.13
N THR A 57 -5.65 12.84 3.58
CA THR A 57 -5.23 13.53 4.79
C THR A 57 -4.58 14.88 4.51
N SER A 58 -4.57 15.31 3.25
CA SER A 58 -3.99 16.59 2.84
C SER A 58 -2.51 16.72 3.17
N ASN A 59 -1.79 15.59 3.12
CA ASN A 59 -0.36 15.57 3.42
C ASN A 59 0.52 15.41 2.19
N LYS A 60 -0.06 15.56 1.01
CA LYS A 60 0.67 15.29 -0.22
C LYS A 60 1.93 16.12 -0.38
N THR A 61 1.91 17.36 0.08
CA THR A 61 3.04 18.26 -0.11
C THR A 61 3.91 18.44 1.11
N GLY A 62 3.53 17.85 2.23
CA GLY A 62 4.28 18.03 3.47
C GLY A 62 5.24 16.92 3.82
N VAL A 63 5.27 15.87 3.01
CA VAL A 63 6.10 14.70 3.32
C VAL A 63 6.71 14.17 2.04
N ASP A 64 7.83 13.48 2.17
CA ASP A 64 8.42 12.71 1.10
C ASP A 64 8.27 11.24 1.44
N ILE A 65 8.08 10.42 0.41
CA ILE A 65 7.88 8.99 0.58
C ILE A 65 8.93 8.25 -0.24
N GLU A 66 9.55 7.27 0.38
CA GLU A 66 10.40 6.31 -0.32
C GLU A 66 9.83 4.93 -0.07
N ALA A 67 9.47 4.23 -1.12
CA ALA A 67 8.88 2.91 -0.98
C ALA A 67 9.70 1.90 -1.77
N ARG A 68 9.83 0.72 -1.18
CA ARG A 68 10.40 -0.44 -1.85
C ARG A 68 9.32 -1.49 -1.89
N VAL A 69 8.97 -1.93 -3.10
CA VAL A 69 7.92 -2.93 -3.24
C VAL A 69 8.44 -4.11 -4.02
N LYS A 70 7.90 -5.26 -3.71
CA LYS A 70 8.17 -6.46 -4.48
C LYS A 70 7.01 -7.43 -4.32
N GLY A 71 6.94 -8.35 -5.27
CA GLY A 71 5.88 -9.36 -5.25
C GLY A 71 4.59 -8.82 -5.84
N GLY A 72 3.72 -9.73 -6.24
CA GLY A 72 2.45 -9.37 -6.82
C GLY A 72 2.58 -8.62 -8.14
N GLY A 73 1.50 -8.01 -8.57
CA GLY A 73 1.50 -7.18 -9.75
C GLY A 73 1.45 -5.71 -9.38
N LYS A 74 1.52 -4.84 -10.37
CA LYS A 74 1.55 -3.40 -10.12
C LYS A 74 0.33 -2.92 -9.35
N SER A 75 -0.84 -3.48 -9.65
CA SER A 75 -2.05 -3.08 -8.93
C SER A 75 -1.96 -3.43 -7.45
N ALA A 76 -1.54 -4.65 -7.13
CA ALA A 76 -1.38 -5.05 -5.74
C ALA A 76 -0.28 -4.24 -5.06
N GLN A 77 0.77 -3.89 -5.80
CA GLN A 77 1.84 -3.07 -5.24
C GLN A 77 1.36 -1.67 -4.90
N SER A 78 0.51 -1.07 -5.74
CA SER A 78 -0.03 0.25 -5.42
C SER A 78 -0.92 0.19 -4.17
N ASP A 79 -1.69 -0.88 -4.00
CA ASP A 79 -2.48 -1.07 -2.79
C ASP A 79 -1.58 -1.23 -1.57
N ALA A 80 -0.49 -1.98 -1.71
CA ALA A 80 0.43 -2.18 -0.61
C ALA A 80 1.10 -0.87 -0.19
N ILE A 81 1.44 -0.04 -1.15
CA ILE A 81 2.01 1.28 -0.85
C ILE A 81 0.99 2.14 -0.13
N ARG A 82 -0.25 2.15 -0.59
CA ARG A 82 -1.30 2.91 0.08
C ARG A 82 -1.45 2.47 1.54
N HIS A 83 -1.43 1.17 1.77
CA HIS A 83 -1.54 0.63 3.12
C HIS A 83 -0.35 1.06 3.97
N GLY A 84 0.86 0.97 3.41
CA GLY A 84 2.06 1.37 4.12
C GLY A 84 2.09 2.85 4.44
N ILE A 85 1.70 3.69 3.48
CA ILE A 85 1.64 5.13 3.70
C ILE A 85 0.61 5.46 4.78
N SER A 86 -0.54 4.79 4.76
CA SER A 86 -1.56 5.04 5.76
C SER A 86 -1.05 4.72 7.16
N ARG A 87 -0.34 3.62 7.31
CA ARG A 87 0.24 3.27 8.60
C ARG A 87 1.32 4.25 9.04
N ALA A 88 2.12 4.72 8.09
CA ALA A 88 3.14 5.71 8.41
C ALA A 88 2.51 7.03 8.84
N LEU A 89 1.41 7.43 8.19
CA LEU A 89 0.71 8.65 8.57
C LEU A 89 0.14 8.57 9.99
N LEU A 90 -0.27 7.38 10.42
CA LEU A 90 -0.70 7.20 11.79
C LEU A 90 0.43 7.43 12.78
N LEU A 91 1.64 7.02 12.42
CA LEU A 91 2.78 7.28 13.27
C LEU A 91 3.09 8.77 13.32
N LEU A 92 2.86 9.47 12.21
CA LEU A 92 3.06 10.91 12.15
C LEU A 92 2.01 11.65 12.97
N ASN A 93 0.74 11.27 12.84
CA ASN A 93 -0.35 11.95 13.51
C ASN A 93 -1.47 10.96 13.82
N PRO A 94 -1.54 10.46 15.07
CA PRO A 94 -2.57 9.48 15.42
C PRO A 94 -3.99 9.95 15.24
N GLU A 95 -4.22 11.26 15.14
CA GLU A 95 -5.57 11.78 14.94
C GLU A 95 -6.12 11.46 13.55
N LEU A 96 -5.27 11.05 12.63
CA LEU A 96 -5.71 10.67 11.29
C LEU A 96 -6.39 9.31 11.25
N ARG A 97 -6.37 8.59 12.38
CA ARG A 97 -6.91 7.22 12.40
C ARG A 97 -8.36 7.15 11.95
N HIS A 98 -9.17 8.08 12.38
CA HIS A 98 -10.59 8.04 12.04
C HIS A 98 -10.80 8.11 10.53
N ASP A 99 -10.17 9.08 9.88
CA ASP A 99 -10.33 9.25 8.45
C ASP A 99 -9.77 8.08 7.66
N LEU A 100 -8.59 7.61 8.06
CA LEU A 100 -7.96 6.50 7.35
C LEU A 100 -8.74 5.20 7.54
N LYS A 101 -9.24 4.97 8.75
CA LYS A 101 -10.02 3.77 9.02
C LYS A 101 -11.35 3.79 8.28
N GLN A 102 -11.99 4.94 8.22
CA GLN A 102 -13.25 5.09 7.54
C GLN A 102 -13.11 4.85 6.03
N ALA A 103 -12.00 5.27 5.46
CA ALA A 103 -11.72 5.01 4.05
C ALA A 103 -11.27 3.58 3.77
N GLY A 104 -11.00 2.80 4.81
CA GLY A 104 -10.57 1.42 4.64
C GLY A 104 -9.08 1.28 4.38
N PHE A 105 -8.31 2.35 4.54
CA PHE A 105 -6.89 2.33 4.18
C PHE A 105 -6.00 1.67 5.23
N LEU A 106 -6.51 1.50 6.45
CA LEU A 106 -5.74 0.84 7.50
C LEU A 106 -5.93 -0.66 7.54
N ARG A 107 -6.91 -1.14 6.80
CA ARG A 107 -7.25 -2.54 6.83
C ARG A 107 -6.42 -3.28 5.79
N ARG A 108 -5.71 -4.29 6.24
CA ARG A 108 -5.03 -5.14 5.30
C ARG A 108 -6.07 -6.04 4.64
N ASP A 109 -6.10 -6.00 3.33
CA ASP A 109 -7.00 -6.86 2.58
C ASP A 109 -6.37 -8.24 2.53
N SER A 110 -7.00 -9.20 3.19
CA SER A 110 -6.48 -10.55 3.27
C SER A 110 -6.89 -11.42 2.09
N ARG A 111 -7.65 -10.87 1.15
CA ARG A 111 -8.09 -11.65 0.01
C ARG A 111 -6.91 -11.89 -0.92
N VAL A 112 -6.50 -13.13 -0.94
CA VAL A 112 -5.40 -13.56 -1.78
C VAL A 112 -5.91 -14.81 -2.49
N LYS A 113 -5.47 -15.04 -3.71
CA LYS A 113 -5.88 -16.26 -4.40
C LYS A 113 -5.24 -17.45 -3.69
N GLU A 114 -6.07 -18.26 -3.07
CA GLU A 114 -5.58 -19.41 -2.34
C GLU A 114 -5.12 -20.50 -3.29
N ARG A 115 -4.21 -21.31 -2.82
CA ARG A 115 -3.75 -22.44 -3.58
C ARG A 115 -4.89 -23.44 -3.74
N LYS A 116 -5.02 -24.00 -4.94
CA LYS A 116 -6.00 -25.02 -5.17
C LYS A 116 -5.70 -26.22 -4.29
N LYS A 117 -6.71 -26.75 -3.65
CA LYS A 117 -6.57 -27.89 -2.76
C LYS A 117 -7.17 -29.12 -3.42
N PRO A 118 -6.70 -30.32 -3.03
CA PRO A 118 -7.28 -31.53 -3.59
C PRO A 118 -8.79 -31.58 -3.37
N GLY A 119 -9.53 -31.98 -4.38
CA GLY A 119 -10.97 -32.08 -4.28
C GLY A 119 -11.73 -30.79 -4.57
N LEU A 120 -11.03 -29.68 -4.82
CA LEU A 120 -11.66 -28.42 -5.11
C LEU A 120 -11.27 -27.96 -6.51
N HIS A 121 -12.17 -27.21 -7.14
CA HIS A 121 -11.85 -26.61 -8.43
C HIS A 121 -10.93 -25.42 -8.26
N ARG A 122 -11.10 -24.72 -7.18
CA ARG A 122 -10.23 -23.61 -6.79
C ARG A 122 -10.01 -23.76 -5.31
N ALA A 123 -9.29 -22.81 -4.71
CA ALA A 123 -8.94 -22.92 -3.31
C ALA A 123 -10.11 -23.27 -2.43
N ARG A 124 -11.27 -22.67 -2.70
CA ARG A 124 -12.44 -22.91 -1.87
C ARG A 124 -13.66 -23.44 -2.62
N ARG A 125 -13.55 -23.56 -3.92
CA ARG A 125 -14.71 -23.97 -4.70
C ARG A 125 -14.75 -25.47 -4.82
N ALA A 126 -15.73 -26.07 -4.18
CA ALA A 126 -15.92 -27.51 -4.25
C ALA A 126 -16.39 -27.92 -5.64
N PRO A 127 -16.30 -29.21 -5.96
CA PRO A 127 -16.85 -29.69 -7.21
C PRO A 127 -18.30 -29.29 -7.39
N GLN A 128 -18.72 -29.23 -8.63
CA GLN A 128 -19.99 -28.66 -9.02
C GLN A 128 -21.18 -29.18 -8.25
N PHE A 129 -21.21 -30.44 -7.98
CA PHE A 129 -22.39 -30.99 -7.35
C PHE A 129 -22.69 -30.35 -6.01
N SER A 130 -21.71 -29.79 -5.39
CA SER A 130 -21.92 -29.24 -4.09
C SER A 130 -22.57 -27.89 -4.12
N LYS A 131 -22.69 -27.22 -4.91
CA LYS A 131 -23.20 -26.04 -4.94
C LYS A 131 -22.80 -25.12 -4.22
N ARG A 132 -22.42 -24.83 -4.15
CA ARG A 132 -22.05 -24.00 -3.41
C ARG A 132 -22.46 -23.16 -3.53
#